data_9cb19eef81ef228ae47aa6caac125b8f
#
_entry.id   9cb19eef81ef228ae47aa6caac125b8f
#
_cell.length_a   1.000
_cell.length_b   1.000
_cell.length_c   1.000
_cell.angle_alpha   90.00
_cell.angle_beta   90.00
_cell.angle_gamma   90.00
#
_symmetry.space_group_name_H-M   'P 1'
#
loop_
_entity.id
_entity.type
_entity.pdbx_description
1 polymer ?
#
loop_
_entity_poly.entity_id
_entity_poly.type
_entity_poly.pdbx_seq_one_letter_code
_entity_poly.pdbx_strand_id
1 'polypeptide(L)'
;MTRIAAIAGILIAGAGLIAMLVVSSGLFSSRDSGNAEQFAQCNAGAVAGDLGGPFTLVNGAGETVTDKDVITGPTLIYFGYTYCPDVCPLDVDRNAAAVEILEQQGKTVTPVFISVDPARDTPEVVRDFADAMHPRMIGLTGTPAQVDVASKAYRTYYK
;
A
#
# COMPACT_ATOMS: atom_id res chain seq x y z
N MET A 1 58.29 -15.86 -35.17
CA MET A 1 57.68 -15.16 -34.00
C MET A 1 56.33 -14.50 -34.33
N THR A 2 56.11 -13.98 -35.51
CA THR A 2 54.88 -13.29 -35.93
C THR A 2 53.57 -14.13 -35.94
N ARG A 3 53.68 -15.43 -36.28
CA ARG A 3 52.47 -16.32 -36.34
C ARG A 3 51.88 -16.69 -34.95
N ILE A 4 52.77 -16.79 -33.96
CA ILE A 4 52.28 -17.09 -32.55
C ILE A 4 51.61 -15.89 -31.95
N ALA A 5 52.09 -14.67 -32.18
CA ALA A 5 51.48 -13.44 -31.74
C ALA A 5 50.08 -13.19 -32.35
N ALA A 6 49.91 -13.56 -33.65
CA ALA A 6 48.62 -13.44 -34.32
C ALA A 6 47.55 -14.40 -33.75
N ILE A 7 47.93 -15.65 -33.44
CA ILE A 7 47.05 -16.65 -32.85
C ILE A 7 46.65 -16.25 -31.44
N ALA A 8 47.57 -15.75 -30.63
CA ALA A 8 47.28 -15.25 -29.29
C ALA A 8 46.29 -14.06 -29.31
N GLY A 9 46.43 -13.12 -30.27
CA GLY A 9 45.51 -12.01 -30.44
C GLY A 9 44.10 -12.44 -30.80
N ILE A 10 43.92 -13.43 -31.66
CA ILE A 10 42.63 -13.96 -32.08
C ILE A 10 41.93 -14.68 -30.91
N LEU A 11 42.67 -15.42 -30.09
CA LEU A 11 42.10 -16.11 -28.92
C LEU A 11 41.63 -15.14 -27.84
N ILE A 12 42.38 -14.07 -27.61
CA ILE A 12 41.98 -13.02 -26.64
C ILE A 12 40.74 -12.25 -27.12
N ALA A 13 40.68 -11.90 -28.42
CA ALA A 13 39.53 -11.24 -29.00
C ALA A 13 38.29 -12.14 -28.99
N GLY A 14 38.41 -13.43 -29.26
CA GLY A 14 37.35 -14.42 -29.19
C GLY A 14 36.79 -14.61 -27.77
N ALA A 15 37.68 -14.70 -26.78
CA ALA A 15 37.30 -14.80 -25.38
C ALA A 15 36.56 -13.56 -24.89
N GLY A 16 36.97 -12.34 -25.30
CA GLY A 16 36.30 -11.09 -25.00
C GLY A 16 34.86 -11.01 -25.58
N LEU A 17 34.72 -11.48 -26.83
CA LEU A 17 33.40 -11.49 -27.50
C LEU A 17 32.43 -12.49 -26.87
N ILE A 18 32.91 -13.65 -26.45
CA ILE A 18 32.12 -14.67 -25.73
C ILE A 18 31.71 -14.13 -24.35
N ALA A 19 32.62 -13.49 -23.63
CA ALA A 19 32.29 -12.87 -22.34
C ALA A 19 31.23 -11.77 -22.47
N MET A 20 31.31 -10.95 -23.52
CA MET A 20 30.34 -9.88 -23.79
C MET A 20 28.95 -10.44 -24.18
N LEU A 21 28.92 -11.55 -24.95
CA LEU A 21 27.69 -12.25 -25.30
C LEU A 21 27.03 -12.93 -24.10
N VAL A 22 27.79 -13.48 -23.17
CA VAL A 22 27.29 -14.09 -21.94
C VAL A 22 26.71 -13.02 -21.01
N VAL A 23 27.32 -11.85 -20.91
CA VAL A 23 26.79 -10.73 -20.12
C VAL A 23 25.55 -10.13 -20.79
N SER A 24 25.48 -10.01 -22.11
CA SER A 24 24.34 -9.48 -22.84
C SER A 24 23.17 -10.46 -22.98
N SER A 25 23.38 -11.75 -22.85
CA SER A 25 22.35 -12.80 -22.92
C SER A 25 21.52 -12.96 -21.61
N GLY A 26 21.72 -12.10 -20.61
CA GLY A 26 20.89 -12.09 -19.41
C GLY A 26 21.02 -13.31 -18.49
N LEU A 27 22.04 -14.17 -18.70
CA LEU A 27 22.31 -15.33 -17.85
C LEU A 27 22.68 -14.96 -16.40
N PHE A 28 22.91 -13.67 -16.13
CA PHE A 28 23.10 -13.12 -14.79
C PHE A 28 21.89 -12.36 -14.23
N SER A 29 20.76 -12.30 -14.96
CA SER A 29 19.52 -11.64 -14.49
C SER A 29 18.66 -12.49 -13.55
N SER A 30 19.21 -13.54 -12.98
CA SER A 30 18.48 -14.44 -12.07
C SER A 30 18.58 -14.05 -10.58
N ARG A 31 18.64 -12.74 -10.28
CA ARG A 31 18.72 -12.31 -8.87
C ARG A 31 17.49 -11.64 -8.31
N ASP A 32 16.47 -11.36 -9.12
CA ASP A 32 15.26 -10.69 -8.61
C ASP A 32 14.06 -11.63 -8.36
N SER A 33 14.07 -12.84 -8.94
CA SER A 33 12.96 -13.78 -8.73
C SER A 33 12.93 -14.41 -7.32
N GLY A 34 14.07 -14.49 -6.64
CA GLY A 34 14.16 -15.07 -5.30
C GLY A 34 13.48 -14.24 -4.21
N ASN A 35 13.46 -12.92 -4.37
CA ASN A 35 12.83 -12.05 -3.40
C ASN A 35 11.29 -12.05 -3.52
N ALA A 36 10.74 -12.11 -4.72
CA ALA A 36 9.30 -12.14 -4.93
C ALA A 36 8.68 -13.44 -4.41
N GLU A 37 9.33 -14.59 -4.60
CA GLU A 37 8.87 -15.86 -4.05
C GLU A 37 9.06 -15.95 -2.52
N GLN A 38 10.12 -15.35 -1.98
CA GLN A 38 10.34 -15.27 -0.54
C GLN A 38 9.30 -14.38 0.15
N PHE A 39 8.90 -13.26 -0.46
CA PHE A 39 7.80 -12.42 0.03
C PHE A 39 6.42 -13.10 -0.12
N ALA A 40 6.20 -13.88 -1.17
CA ALA A 40 4.98 -14.68 -1.33
C ALA A 40 4.86 -15.77 -0.24
N GLN A 41 5.96 -16.39 0.16
CA GLN A 41 5.98 -17.36 1.27
C GLN A 41 5.78 -16.70 2.64
N CYS A 42 6.25 -15.47 2.85
CA CYS A 42 5.94 -14.70 4.05
C CYS A 42 4.44 -14.38 4.17
N ASN A 43 3.75 -14.16 3.06
CA ASN A 43 2.31 -13.93 3.06
C ASN A 43 1.46 -15.20 3.29
N ALA A 44 1.98 -16.38 2.95
CA ALA A 44 1.25 -17.64 3.10
C ALA A 44 1.23 -18.20 4.53
N GLY A 45 2.04 -17.67 5.44
CA GLY A 45 2.19 -18.16 6.81
C GLY A 45 1.83 -17.18 7.92
N ALA A 46 1.68 -15.90 7.60
CA ALA A 46 1.19 -14.93 8.55
C ALA A 46 -0.34 -15.07 8.63
N VAL A 47 -0.81 -16.01 9.36
CA VAL A 47 -2.13 -15.91 9.99
C VAL A 47 -2.02 -14.76 11.00
N ALA A 48 -2.10 -13.53 10.51
CA ALA A 48 -2.63 -12.48 11.32
C ALA A 48 -4.00 -13.04 11.71
N GLY A 49 -4.18 -13.45 12.95
CA GLY A 49 -5.48 -13.85 13.44
C GLY A 49 -6.49 -12.80 13.02
N ASP A 50 -7.77 -13.09 13.06
CA ASP A 50 -8.85 -12.23 12.56
C ASP A 50 -8.53 -10.74 12.73
N LEU A 51 -7.98 -10.14 11.68
CA LEU A 51 -7.72 -8.72 11.60
C LEU A 51 -8.89 -8.09 10.85
N GLY A 52 -9.53 -7.11 11.48
CA GLY A 52 -10.79 -6.56 11.02
C GLY A 52 -11.97 -7.22 11.70
N GLY A 53 -13.14 -6.66 11.50
CA GLY A 53 -14.38 -7.12 12.09
C GLY A 53 -15.50 -6.10 11.93
N PRO A 54 -16.71 -6.42 12.41
CA PRO A 54 -17.84 -5.54 12.27
C PRO A 54 -17.65 -4.22 13.01
N PHE A 55 -18.01 -3.14 12.37
CA PHE A 55 -18.13 -1.83 12.98
C PHE A 55 -19.41 -1.12 12.52
N THR A 56 -19.81 -0.11 13.28
CA THR A 56 -20.87 0.81 12.91
C THR A 56 -20.38 2.22 13.20
N LEU A 57 -20.22 3.03 12.15
CA LEU A 57 -19.69 4.39 12.21
C LEU A 57 -20.64 5.36 11.51
N VAL A 58 -20.26 6.63 11.41
CA VAL A 58 -21.01 7.69 10.74
C VAL A 58 -20.14 8.22 9.60
N ASN A 59 -20.71 8.33 8.41
CA ASN A 59 -20.03 8.88 7.23
C ASN A 59 -20.10 10.42 7.21
N GLY A 60 -19.43 11.03 6.22
CA GLY A 60 -19.40 12.48 6.04
C GLY A 60 -20.74 13.14 5.72
N ALA A 61 -21.77 12.37 5.37
CA ALA A 61 -23.15 12.84 5.20
C ALA A 61 -23.96 12.78 6.50
N GLY A 62 -23.39 12.26 7.60
CA GLY A 62 -24.09 12.06 8.87
C GLY A 62 -24.92 10.76 8.92
N GLU A 63 -24.75 9.87 7.95
CA GLU A 63 -25.47 8.60 7.88
C GLU A 63 -24.71 7.51 8.62
N THR A 64 -25.45 6.64 9.32
CA THR A 64 -24.88 5.45 9.95
C THR A 64 -24.55 4.41 8.90
N VAL A 65 -23.29 3.94 8.89
CA VAL A 65 -22.79 2.93 7.97
C VAL A 65 -22.10 1.81 8.73
N THR A 66 -22.10 0.61 8.15
CA THR A 66 -21.45 -0.58 8.69
C THR A 66 -20.21 -0.96 7.86
N ASP A 67 -19.39 -1.87 8.38
CA ASP A 67 -18.31 -2.48 7.64
C ASP A 67 -18.75 -3.04 6.28
N LYS A 68 -19.95 -3.61 6.19
CA LYS A 68 -20.50 -4.20 4.95
C LYS A 68 -20.87 -3.15 3.90
N ASP A 69 -21.24 -1.96 4.33
CA ASP A 69 -21.56 -0.84 3.43
C ASP A 69 -20.29 -0.20 2.87
N VAL A 70 -19.22 -0.22 3.65
CA VAL A 70 -17.94 0.45 3.33
C VAL A 70 -16.96 -0.49 2.63
N ILE A 71 -16.82 -1.73 3.12
CA ILE A 71 -15.85 -2.72 2.62
C ILE A 71 -16.53 -3.64 1.60
N THR A 72 -16.78 -3.12 0.41
CA THR A 72 -17.41 -3.87 -0.68
C THR A 72 -16.40 -4.53 -1.63
N GLY A 73 -15.11 -4.28 -1.43
CA GLY A 73 -13.99 -4.77 -2.23
C GLY A 73 -12.66 -4.47 -1.56
N PRO A 74 -11.55 -4.52 -2.30
CA PRO A 74 -10.25 -4.12 -1.78
C PRO A 74 -10.32 -2.70 -1.20
N THR A 75 -9.95 -2.56 0.07
CA THR A 75 -10.11 -1.32 0.83
C THR A 75 -8.82 -1.00 1.59
N LEU A 76 -8.36 0.23 1.49
CA LEU A 76 -7.21 0.75 2.22
C LEU A 76 -7.70 1.60 3.38
N ILE A 77 -7.63 1.10 4.60
CA ILE A 77 -8.14 1.77 5.80
C ILE A 77 -6.97 2.44 6.53
N TYR A 78 -7.13 3.71 6.87
CA TYR A 78 -6.23 4.47 7.70
C TYR A 78 -6.97 5.02 8.93
N PHE A 79 -6.42 4.79 10.12
CA PHE A 79 -6.89 5.38 11.36
C PHE A 79 -6.04 6.59 11.72
N GLY A 80 -6.67 7.74 11.90
CA GLY A 80 -5.99 8.99 12.18
C GLY A 80 -6.95 10.05 12.74
N TYR A 81 -6.54 11.32 12.72
CA TYR A 81 -7.38 12.45 13.08
C TYR A 81 -7.02 13.68 12.25
N THR A 82 -8.02 14.51 11.94
CA THR A 82 -7.84 15.61 10.98
C THR A 82 -6.96 16.73 11.50
N TYR A 83 -6.90 16.93 12.81
CA TYR A 83 -6.06 17.94 13.48
C TYR A 83 -4.60 17.49 13.70
N CYS A 84 -4.19 16.34 13.15
CA CYS A 84 -2.82 15.89 13.19
C CYS A 84 -1.93 16.86 12.38
N PRO A 85 -0.93 17.50 12.99
CA PRO A 85 -0.20 18.56 12.30
C PRO A 85 0.87 18.06 11.32
N ASP A 86 1.15 16.76 11.28
CA ASP A 86 2.33 16.23 10.60
C ASP A 86 2.06 14.89 9.90
N VAL A 87 2.06 13.79 10.65
CA VAL A 87 2.12 12.44 10.06
C VAL A 87 0.84 12.00 9.34
N CYS A 88 -0.35 12.33 9.88
CA CYS A 88 -1.60 11.85 9.28
C CYS A 88 -1.84 12.39 7.86
N PRO A 89 -1.72 13.69 7.57
CA PRO A 89 -1.91 14.17 6.20
C PRO A 89 -0.86 13.59 5.23
N LEU A 90 0.39 13.41 5.66
CA LEU A 90 1.44 12.80 4.82
C LEU A 90 1.15 11.32 4.50
N ASP A 91 0.69 10.55 5.48
CA ASP A 91 0.37 9.14 5.28
C ASP A 91 -0.90 8.97 4.44
N VAL A 92 -1.91 9.81 4.65
CA VAL A 92 -3.15 9.78 3.85
C VAL A 92 -2.87 10.18 2.40
N ASP A 93 -2.04 11.20 2.16
CA ASP A 93 -1.61 11.60 0.81
C ASP A 93 -0.83 10.46 0.11
N ARG A 94 0.10 9.81 0.82
CA ARG A 94 0.81 8.63 0.30
C ARG A 94 -0.14 7.48 -0.05
N ASN A 95 -1.15 7.24 0.77
CA ASN A 95 -2.18 6.24 0.52
C ASN A 95 -3.04 6.60 -0.69
N ALA A 96 -3.42 7.87 -0.84
CA ALA A 96 -4.13 8.38 -2.00
C ALA A 96 -3.33 8.18 -3.28
N ALA A 97 -2.06 8.55 -3.30
CA ALA A 97 -1.16 8.33 -4.43
C ALA A 97 -1.01 6.84 -4.78
N ALA A 98 -0.96 5.95 -3.78
CA ALA A 98 -0.92 4.51 -4.03
C ALA A 98 -2.23 4.00 -4.67
N VAL A 99 -3.38 4.52 -4.26
CA VAL A 99 -4.68 4.20 -4.87
C VAL A 99 -4.72 4.66 -6.33
N GLU A 100 -4.25 5.87 -6.64
CA GLU A 100 -4.16 6.37 -8.02
C GLU A 100 -3.29 5.49 -8.92
N ILE A 101 -2.14 5.03 -8.42
CA ILE A 101 -1.25 4.11 -9.15
C ILE A 101 -1.97 2.77 -9.44
N LEU A 102 -2.72 2.25 -8.48
CA LEU A 102 -3.50 1.02 -8.66
C LEU A 102 -4.62 1.20 -9.68
N GLU A 103 -5.30 2.34 -9.68
CA GLU A 103 -6.33 2.68 -10.67
C GLU A 103 -5.77 2.74 -12.09
N GLN A 104 -4.59 3.35 -12.28
CA GLN A 104 -3.89 3.36 -13.57
C GLN A 104 -3.57 1.95 -14.08
N GLN A 105 -3.46 0.97 -13.17
CA GLN A 105 -3.28 -0.44 -13.48
C GLN A 105 -4.61 -1.21 -13.64
N GLY A 106 -5.75 -0.51 -13.62
CA GLY A 106 -7.08 -1.12 -13.71
C GLY A 106 -7.56 -1.84 -12.44
N LYS A 107 -6.93 -1.54 -11.30
CA LYS A 107 -7.30 -2.13 -9.99
C LYS A 107 -8.04 -1.07 -9.17
N THR A 108 -9.26 -1.39 -8.76
CA THR A 108 -10.05 -0.50 -7.90
C THR A 108 -9.80 -0.82 -6.43
N VAL A 109 -9.36 0.19 -5.68
CA VAL A 109 -9.20 0.14 -4.22
C VAL A 109 -9.94 1.33 -3.62
N THR A 110 -10.72 1.12 -2.57
CA THR A 110 -11.44 2.19 -1.87
C THR A 110 -10.59 2.71 -0.71
N PRO A 111 -10.13 3.98 -0.73
CA PRO A 111 -9.48 4.57 0.41
C PRO A 111 -10.52 4.96 1.48
N VAL A 112 -10.23 4.64 2.74
CA VAL A 112 -11.09 4.93 3.90
C VAL A 112 -10.26 5.55 5.00
N PHE A 113 -10.69 6.69 5.49
CA PHE A 113 -10.16 7.36 6.66
C PHE A 113 -11.12 7.20 7.84
N ILE A 114 -10.68 6.64 8.95
CA ILE A 114 -11.46 6.50 10.17
C ILE A 114 -10.85 7.40 11.26
N SER A 115 -11.63 8.39 11.71
CA SER A 115 -11.15 9.26 12.78
C SER A 115 -11.10 8.53 14.13
N VAL A 116 -10.00 8.76 14.86
CA VAL A 116 -9.84 8.32 16.26
C VAL A 116 -10.08 9.47 17.25
N ASP A 117 -10.50 10.63 16.78
CA ASP A 117 -10.80 11.81 17.57
C ASP A 117 -12.22 12.35 17.29
N PRO A 118 -13.26 11.58 17.59
CA PRO A 118 -14.63 11.95 17.26
C PRO A 118 -15.13 13.20 17.99
N ALA A 119 -14.40 13.67 19.00
CA ALA A 119 -14.75 14.91 19.71
C ALA A 119 -14.53 16.17 18.83
N ARG A 120 -13.54 16.14 17.94
CA ARG A 120 -13.21 17.24 17.02
C ARG A 120 -13.60 16.94 15.58
N ASP A 121 -13.54 15.70 15.19
CA ASP A 121 -13.77 15.22 13.82
C ASP A 121 -15.25 14.90 13.63
N THR A 122 -16.07 15.94 13.42
CA THR A 122 -17.48 15.79 13.07
C THR A 122 -17.65 15.16 11.68
N PRO A 123 -18.84 14.68 11.29
CA PRO A 123 -19.12 14.19 9.94
C PRO A 123 -18.65 15.14 8.83
N GLU A 124 -18.92 16.42 8.98
CA GLU A 124 -18.52 17.45 8.02
C GLU A 124 -17.00 17.58 7.93
N VAL A 125 -16.30 17.55 9.06
CA VAL A 125 -14.85 17.68 9.14
C VAL A 125 -14.15 16.49 8.47
N VAL A 126 -14.60 15.26 8.73
CA VAL A 126 -14.01 14.07 8.07
C VAL A 126 -14.33 14.00 6.59
N ARG A 127 -15.49 14.51 6.16
CA ARG A 127 -15.82 14.65 4.74
C ARG A 127 -14.86 15.61 4.05
N ASP A 128 -14.75 16.84 4.57
CA ASP A 128 -13.93 17.88 3.96
C ASP A 128 -12.45 17.47 3.91
N PHE A 129 -11.98 16.77 4.93
CA PHE A 129 -10.63 16.18 4.94
C PHE A 129 -10.50 15.07 3.86
N ALA A 130 -11.43 14.14 3.81
CA ALA A 130 -11.39 13.04 2.85
C ALA A 130 -11.46 13.55 1.40
N ASP A 131 -12.35 14.48 1.09
CA ASP A 131 -12.52 15.10 -0.22
C ASP A 131 -11.26 15.85 -0.68
N ALA A 132 -10.54 16.48 0.27
CA ALA A 132 -9.29 17.16 -0.02
C ALA A 132 -8.14 16.20 -0.34
N MET A 133 -8.16 14.96 0.19
CA MET A 133 -7.11 13.97 0.01
C MET A 133 -7.31 13.12 -1.26
N HIS A 134 -8.55 12.67 -1.52
CA HIS A 134 -8.83 11.86 -2.71
C HIS A 134 -10.35 11.84 -3.00
N PRO A 135 -10.79 12.01 -4.28
CA PRO A 135 -12.22 12.15 -4.63
C PRO A 135 -13.09 10.92 -4.31
N ARG A 136 -12.48 9.75 -4.06
CA ARG A 136 -13.19 8.54 -3.67
C ARG A 136 -12.92 8.11 -2.22
N MET A 137 -12.23 8.94 -1.44
CA MET A 137 -11.96 8.63 -0.04
C MET A 137 -13.23 8.76 0.79
N ILE A 138 -13.49 7.76 1.62
CA ILE A 138 -14.62 7.75 2.54
C ILE A 138 -14.11 8.18 3.92
N GLY A 139 -14.56 9.33 4.40
CA GLY A 139 -14.32 9.80 5.77
C GLY A 139 -15.35 9.22 6.74
N LEU A 140 -14.89 8.63 7.83
CA LEU A 140 -15.73 8.04 8.86
C LEU A 140 -15.37 8.58 10.24
N THR A 141 -16.41 8.80 11.04
CA THR A 141 -16.34 9.18 12.45
C THR A 141 -17.44 8.45 13.25
N GLY A 142 -17.69 8.83 14.49
CA GLY A 142 -18.76 8.23 15.28
C GLY A 142 -18.70 8.69 16.73
N THR A 143 -19.36 7.96 17.61
CA THR A 143 -19.17 8.14 19.05
C THR A 143 -17.83 7.51 19.49
N PRO A 144 -17.26 7.92 20.64
CA PRO A 144 -16.05 7.28 21.17
C PRO A 144 -16.18 5.76 21.30
N ALA A 145 -17.34 5.25 21.66
CA ALA A 145 -17.60 3.81 21.78
C ALA A 145 -17.60 3.10 20.43
N GLN A 146 -18.14 3.71 19.38
CA GLN A 146 -18.13 3.17 18.02
C GLN A 146 -16.70 3.12 17.45
N VAL A 147 -15.94 4.20 17.64
CA VAL A 147 -14.54 4.28 17.21
C VAL A 147 -13.67 3.25 17.95
N ASP A 148 -13.89 3.05 19.26
CA ASP A 148 -13.18 2.05 20.06
C ASP A 148 -13.46 0.62 19.54
N VAL A 149 -14.70 0.31 19.16
CA VAL A 149 -15.05 -0.99 18.56
C VAL A 149 -14.31 -1.19 17.24
N ALA A 150 -14.33 -0.21 16.33
CA ALA A 150 -13.64 -0.29 15.06
C ALA A 150 -12.12 -0.43 15.26
N SER A 151 -11.51 0.40 16.11
CA SER A 151 -10.10 0.37 16.43
C SER A 151 -9.64 -1.00 16.97
N LYS A 152 -10.40 -1.59 17.90
CA LYS A 152 -10.10 -2.92 18.44
C LYS A 152 -10.22 -4.02 17.39
N ALA A 153 -11.22 -3.96 16.51
CA ALA A 153 -11.40 -4.92 15.44
C ALA A 153 -10.19 -4.94 14.48
N TYR A 154 -9.61 -3.78 14.22
CA TYR A 154 -8.43 -3.63 13.37
C TYR A 154 -7.11 -3.59 14.14
N ARG A 155 -7.15 -3.87 15.45
CA ARG A 155 -5.98 -3.86 16.35
C ARG A 155 -5.16 -2.58 16.29
N THR A 156 -5.83 -1.47 16.00
CA THR A 156 -5.23 -0.14 16.02
C THR A 156 -5.16 0.35 17.46
N TYR A 157 -4.02 0.94 17.84
CA TYR A 157 -3.85 1.56 19.15
C TYR A 157 -3.75 3.08 18.99
N TYR A 158 -4.54 3.79 19.77
CA TYR A 158 -4.46 5.24 19.93
C TYR A 158 -4.67 5.63 21.41
N LYS A 159 -4.18 6.81 21.81
CA LYS A 159 -4.28 7.29 23.18
C LYS A 159 -4.52 8.80 23.21
#